data_9b819f9991197843e77798b42f11d493
#
_entry.id   9b819f9991197843e77798b42f11d493
#
_cell.length_a   1.000
_cell.length_b   1.000
_cell.length_c   1.000
_cell.angle_alpha   90.00
_cell.angle_beta   90.00
_cell.angle_gamma   90.00
#
_symmetry.space_group_name_H-M   'P 1'
#
loop_
_entity.id
_entity.type
_entity.pdbx_description
1 polymer ?
#
loop_
_entity_poly.entity_id
_entity_poly.type
_entity_poly.pdbx_seq_one_letter_code
_entity_poly.pdbx_strand_id
1 'polypeptide(L)'
;MKRNSKIALAVTAAALPMAGRLLMDGRRSQPGWEKLLDWRYAHRGLYDNDAGIPENSLAAFRRAAEAGFGAELDVHLTADGQLAVIHDSDLRRVCGRAGKVEELTYAELSQLRLLGTEEGIPLLSDVLPLFAGVAPLIVELKPIRGNEPELAEKVCALLDTFPDLAYCLESFDPFAVLWLRKNRPELIRGQLSQNFLRDQDRPKFLVSFLLSTLFSNAWTRPDFIAWRWQDRKSPFRALCCRGYRIQGVYWTLTSPEQLLSAEREGALGIFEGFRPTSPHRGDAI
;
A
#
# COMPACT_ATOMS: atom_id res chain seq x y z
N MET A 1 30.73 -23.65 35.63
CA MET A 1 30.66 -23.06 34.28
C MET A 1 29.33 -23.28 33.53
N LYS A 2 28.63 -24.42 33.66
CA LYS A 2 27.39 -24.72 32.88
C LYS A 2 26.12 -23.91 33.28
N ARG A 3 26.04 -23.33 34.49
CA ARG A 3 24.86 -22.57 34.97
C ARG A 3 24.83 -21.13 34.43
N ASN A 4 26.00 -20.49 34.34
CA ASN A 4 26.08 -19.11 33.82
C ASN A 4 25.85 -19.03 32.29
N SER A 5 26.22 -20.07 31.54
CA SER A 5 25.96 -20.12 30.10
C SER A 5 24.46 -20.30 29.76
N LYS A 6 23.71 -21.04 30.61
CA LYS A 6 22.25 -21.19 30.43
C LYS A 6 21.48 -19.90 30.76
N ILE A 7 21.95 -19.17 31.79
CA ILE A 7 21.37 -17.87 32.15
C ILE A 7 21.69 -16.82 31.06
N ALA A 8 22.92 -16.79 30.55
CA ALA A 8 23.29 -15.92 29.44
C ALA A 8 22.47 -16.22 28.17
N LEU A 9 22.26 -17.49 27.83
CA LEU A 9 21.46 -17.93 26.69
C LEU A 9 19.96 -17.55 26.86
N ALA A 10 19.42 -17.69 28.08
CA ALA A 10 18.05 -17.32 28.38
C ALA A 10 17.84 -15.80 28.34
N VAL A 11 18.79 -15.01 28.83
CA VAL A 11 18.75 -13.53 28.76
C VAL A 11 18.89 -13.06 27.34
N THR A 12 19.76 -13.66 26.52
CA THR A 12 19.87 -13.31 25.09
C THR A 12 18.62 -13.71 24.30
N ALA A 13 18.04 -14.87 24.60
CA ALA A 13 16.81 -15.36 23.96
C ALA A 13 15.57 -14.50 24.30
N ALA A 14 15.56 -13.85 25.47
CA ALA A 14 14.50 -12.91 25.84
C ALA A 14 14.78 -11.46 25.37
N ALA A 15 16.05 -11.04 25.32
CA ALA A 15 16.44 -9.69 24.93
C ALA A 15 16.23 -9.42 23.43
N LEU A 16 16.48 -10.41 22.55
CA LEU A 16 16.30 -10.29 21.11
C LEU A 16 14.83 -10.02 20.70
N PRO A 17 13.82 -10.76 21.19
CA PRO A 17 12.41 -10.45 20.90
C PRO A 17 11.97 -9.11 21.49
N MET A 18 12.48 -8.74 22.67
CA MET A 18 12.14 -7.48 23.32
C MET A 18 12.77 -6.27 22.62
N ALA A 19 14.00 -6.37 22.16
CA ALA A 19 14.64 -5.37 21.31
C ALA A 19 13.96 -5.26 19.96
N GLY A 20 13.58 -6.39 19.35
CA GLY A 20 12.78 -6.43 18.13
C GLY A 20 11.43 -5.73 18.29
N ARG A 21 10.75 -5.94 19.41
CA ARG A 21 9.49 -5.27 19.73
C ARG A 21 9.64 -3.76 19.86
N LEU A 22 10.67 -3.29 20.56
CA LEU A 22 10.95 -1.86 20.70
C LEU A 22 11.29 -1.19 19.36
N LEU A 23 11.89 -1.94 18.43
CA LEU A 23 12.27 -1.43 17.11
C LEU A 23 11.14 -1.52 16.08
N MET A 24 10.21 -2.46 16.21
CA MET A 24 9.22 -2.78 15.19
C MET A 24 7.76 -2.71 15.69
N ASP A 25 7.51 -2.14 16.87
CA ASP A 25 6.14 -2.01 17.39
C ASP A 25 5.34 -1.01 16.54
N GLY A 26 4.23 -1.48 15.95
CA GLY A 26 3.33 -0.64 15.17
C GLY A 26 2.55 0.32 16.09
N ARG A 27 2.40 1.56 15.65
CA ARG A 27 1.71 2.60 16.42
C ARG A 27 0.18 2.46 16.33
N ARG A 28 -0.38 1.40 16.93
CA ARG A 28 -1.85 1.16 16.92
C ARG A 28 -2.69 2.26 17.56
N SER A 29 -2.08 3.07 18.41
CA SER A 29 -2.71 4.24 19.06
C SER A 29 -2.50 5.53 18.26
N GLN A 30 -1.90 5.48 17.07
CA GLN A 30 -1.76 6.64 16.21
C GLN A 30 -3.15 7.18 15.87
N PRO A 31 -3.43 8.47 16.08
CA PRO A 31 -4.69 9.09 15.65
C PRO A 31 -4.95 8.89 14.16
N GLY A 32 -6.21 8.70 13.78
CA GLY A 32 -6.63 8.49 12.40
C GLY A 32 -6.90 7.03 12.05
N TRP A 33 -6.46 6.06 12.85
CA TRP A 33 -6.79 4.65 12.61
C TRP A 33 -8.30 4.40 12.62
N GLU A 34 -9.05 5.07 13.48
CA GLU A 34 -10.51 4.98 13.57
C GLU A 34 -11.22 5.33 12.25
N LYS A 35 -10.58 6.15 11.41
CA LYS A 35 -11.10 6.55 10.09
C LYS A 35 -10.78 5.54 8.97
N LEU A 36 -9.89 4.57 9.24
CA LEU A 36 -9.34 3.65 8.24
C LEU A 36 -9.75 2.19 8.48
N LEU A 37 -9.91 1.78 9.75
CA LEU A 37 -10.00 0.36 10.11
C LEU A 37 -11.31 -0.32 9.74
N ASP A 38 -12.38 0.44 9.59
CA ASP A 38 -13.73 -0.09 9.35
C ASP A 38 -14.08 -0.28 7.87
N TRP A 39 -13.12 -0.02 6.98
CA TRP A 39 -13.37 0.03 5.55
C TRP A 39 -12.82 -1.16 4.79
N ARG A 40 -13.47 -1.46 3.66
CA ARG A 40 -13.01 -2.34 2.58
C ARG A 40 -12.50 -1.47 1.45
N TYR A 41 -11.34 -1.81 0.89
CA TYR A 41 -10.64 -0.98 -0.10
C TYR A 41 -10.66 -1.65 -1.46
N ALA A 42 -11.19 -0.95 -2.47
CA ALA A 42 -11.15 -1.40 -3.85
C ALA A 42 -9.76 -1.15 -4.44
N HIS A 43 -9.07 -2.22 -4.87
CA HIS A 43 -7.75 -2.17 -5.50
C HIS A 43 -7.80 -1.39 -6.81
N ARG A 44 -7.05 -0.29 -6.92
CA ARG A 44 -7.03 0.61 -8.07
C ARG A 44 -8.42 1.15 -8.46
N GLY A 45 -9.27 1.39 -7.46
CA GLY A 45 -10.67 1.71 -7.64
C GLY A 45 -11.56 0.48 -7.89
N LEU A 46 -12.86 0.68 -8.02
CA LEU A 46 -13.81 -0.41 -8.31
C LEU A 46 -13.87 -0.65 -9.83
N TYR A 47 -12.74 -1.06 -10.40
CA TYR A 47 -12.55 -1.27 -11.83
C TYR A 47 -13.22 -2.56 -12.35
N ASP A 48 -13.46 -2.56 -13.66
CA ASP A 48 -13.99 -3.69 -14.42
C ASP A 48 -13.52 -3.55 -15.87
N ASN A 49 -12.37 -4.12 -16.17
CA ASN A 49 -11.74 -3.99 -17.49
C ASN A 49 -12.62 -4.50 -18.63
N ASP A 50 -13.41 -5.57 -18.38
CA ASP A 50 -14.31 -6.15 -19.38
C ASP A 50 -15.52 -5.25 -19.65
N ALA A 51 -15.94 -4.46 -18.68
CA ALA A 51 -16.97 -3.43 -18.81
C ALA A 51 -16.45 -2.07 -19.30
N GLY A 52 -15.17 -1.97 -19.66
CA GLY A 52 -14.55 -0.72 -20.13
C GLY A 52 -14.28 0.30 -19.01
N ILE A 53 -14.15 -0.15 -17.78
CA ILE A 53 -13.81 0.68 -16.61
C ILE A 53 -12.40 0.26 -16.15
N PRO A 54 -11.33 0.88 -16.68
CA PRO A 54 -9.97 0.42 -16.42
C PRO A 54 -9.51 0.72 -14.99
N GLU A 55 -8.54 -0.08 -14.51
CA GLU A 55 -7.85 0.15 -13.25
C GLU A 55 -7.24 1.55 -13.20
N ASN A 56 -7.18 2.16 -12.01
CA ASN A 56 -6.62 3.50 -11.78
C ASN A 56 -7.22 4.60 -12.65
N SER A 57 -8.45 4.44 -13.17
CA SER A 57 -9.19 5.47 -13.92
C SER A 57 -10.12 6.30 -13.03
N LEU A 58 -10.47 7.50 -13.48
CA LEU A 58 -11.48 8.30 -12.78
C LEU A 58 -12.84 7.59 -12.70
N ALA A 59 -13.22 6.83 -13.73
CA ALA A 59 -14.44 6.02 -13.71
C ALA A 59 -14.41 4.96 -12.61
N ALA A 60 -13.27 4.26 -12.41
CA ALA A 60 -13.11 3.25 -11.36
C ALA A 60 -13.16 3.87 -9.96
N PHE A 61 -12.53 5.03 -9.76
CA PHE A 61 -12.56 5.73 -8.47
C PHE A 61 -13.94 6.31 -8.16
N ARG A 62 -14.60 6.93 -9.13
CA ARG A 62 -15.98 7.43 -8.97
C ARG A 62 -16.92 6.29 -8.57
N ARG A 63 -16.82 5.15 -9.25
CA ARG A 63 -17.62 3.95 -8.93
C ARG A 63 -17.36 3.43 -7.52
N ALA A 64 -16.10 3.48 -7.03
CA ALA A 64 -15.77 3.10 -5.66
C ALA A 64 -16.38 4.08 -4.64
N ALA A 65 -16.20 5.39 -4.84
CA ALA A 65 -16.74 6.43 -3.96
C ALA A 65 -18.27 6.43 -3.91
N GLU A 66 -18.97 6.33 -5.06
CA GLU A 66 -20.44 6.24 -5.14
C GLU A 66 -20.99 4.98 -4.45
N ALA A 67 -20.21 3.89 -4.45
CA ALA A 67 -20.57 2.66 -3.74
C ALA A 67 -20.17 2.70 -2.25
N GLY A 68 -19.54 3.78 -1.79
CA GLY A 68 -19.10 3.99 -0.42
C GLY A 68 -17.83 3.23 -0.03
N PHE A 69 -17.14 2.55 -0.94
CA PHE A 69 -15.89 1.85 -0.64
C PHE A 69 -14.71 2.80 -0.51
N GLY A 70 -13.77 2.48 0.40
CA GLY A 70 -12.42 3.00 0.29
C GLY A 70 -11.75 2.51 -1.00
N ALA A 71 -10.70 3.18 -1.43
CA ALA A 71 -9.91 2.72 -2.56
C ALA A 71 -8.41 2.72 -2.25
N GLU A 72 -7.70 1.85 -2.94
CA GLU A 72 -6.26 1.90 -3.04
C GLU A 72 -5.90 2.43 -4.43
N LEU A 73 -4.80 3.17 -4.54
CA LEU A 73 -4.30 3.75 -5.78
C LEU A 73 -2.78 3.90 -5.79
N ASP A 74 -2.21 3.97 -7.00
CA ASP A 74 -0.77 3.99 -7.25
C ASP A 74 -0.34 5.35 -7.81
N VAL A 75 0.69 5.98 -7.25
CA VAL A 75 1.15 7.31 -7.67
C VAL A 75 2.59 7.29 -8.14
N HIS A 76 2.81 7.76 -9.38
CA HIS A 76 4.12 8.05 -9.96
C HIS A 76 4.36 9.55 -10.13
N LEU A 77 5.63 9.93 -10.15
CA LEU A 77 6.06 11.29 -10.47
C LEU A 77 6.44 11.39 -11.95
N THR A 78 5.80 12.27 -12.70
CA THR A 78 6.11 12.51 -14.12
C THR A 78 7.40 13.32 -14.30
N ALA A 79 7.91 13.43 -15.53
CA ALA A 79 9.11 14.19 -15.85
C ALA A 79 8.99 15.70 -15.50
N ASP A 80 7.78 16.25 -15.58
CA ASP A 80 7.45 17.63 -15.20
C ASP A 80 6.93 17.77 -13.77
N GLY A 81 7.06 16.71 -12.96
CA GLY A 81 6.78 16.71 -11.54
C GLY A 81 5.30 16.70 -11.17
N GLN A 82 4.42 16.21 -12.06
CA GLN A 82 3.01 15.96 -11.76
C GLN A 82 2.82 14.58 -11.12
N LEU A 83 1.73 14.38 -10.40
CA LEU A 83 1.40 13.15 -9.69
C LEU A 83 0.39 12.34 -10.50
N ALA A 84 0.88 11.43 -11.36
CA ALA A 84 0.07 10.58 -12.22
C ALA A 84 -0.39 9.31 -11.47
N VAL A 85 -1.67 8.94 -11.61
CA VAL A 85 -2.23 7.74 -10.97
C VAL A 85 -2.26 6.60 -11.97
N ILE A 86 -1.34 5.65 -11.81
CA ILE A 86 -1.15 4.48 -12.68
C ILE A 86 -0.27 3.47 -11.95
N HIS A 87 -0.47 2.15 -12.20
CA HIS A 87 0.29 1.14 -11.48
C HIS A 87 1.70 0.93 -12.01
N ASP A 88 1.84 0.72 -13.33
CA ASP A 88 3.13 0.37 -13.93
C ASP A 88 3.90 1.63 -14.35
N SER A 89 5.21 1.66 -14.12
CA SER A 89 6.09 2.64 -14.76
C SER A 89 6.08 2.47 -16.28
N ASP A 90 6.06 1.21 -16.78
CA ASP A 90 5.99 0.91 -18.21
C ASP A 90 4.56 1.00 -18.74
N LEU A 91 4.35 1.80 -19.79
CA LEU A 91 3.02 2.11 -20.33
C LEU A 91 2.46 1.02 -21.28
N ARG A 92 3.23 -0.04 -21.60
CA ARG A 92 2.83 -1.04 -22.60
C ARG A 92 1.57 -1.80 -22.20
N ARG A 93 1.44 -2.22 -20.95
CA ARG A 93 0.33 -3.06 -20.50
C ARG A 93 -1.01 -2.32 -20.56
N VAL A 94 -1.05 -1.09 -20.09
CA VAL A 94 -2.31 -0.35 -19.93
C VAL A 94 -2.55 0.70 -21.03
N CYS A 95 -1.49 1.19 -21.70
CA CYS A 95 -1.63 2.20 -22.76
C CYS A 95 -1.20 1.70 -24.15
N GLY A 96 -0.70 0.46 -24.27
CA GLY A 96 -0.25 -0.10 -25.55
C GLY A 96 0.99 0.60 -26.16
N ARG A 97 1.64 1.50 -25.41
CA ARG A 97 2.76 2.34 -25.86
C ARG A 97 4.04 2.02 -25.10
N ALA A 98 5.18 1.96 -25.80
CA ALA A 98 6.48 1.90 -25.16
C ALA A 98 6.83 3.25 -24.50
N GLY A 99 7.46 3.23 -23.34
CA GLY A 99 7.88 4.40 -22.56
C GLY A 99 7.58 4.22 -21.08
N LYS A 100 8.08 5.14 -20.28
CA LYS A 100 7.86 5.15 -18.84
C LYS A 100 7.18 6.44 -18.40
N VAL A 101 6.39 6.35 -17.35
CA VAL A 101 5.68 7.49 -16.75
C VAL A 101 6.66 8.60 -16.37
N GLU A 102 7.77 8.25 -15.74
CA GLU A 102 8.76 9.19 -15.22
C GLU A 102 9.60 9.87 -16.30
N GLU A 103 9.52 9.38 -17.53
CA GLU A 103 10.26 9.95 -18.70
C GLU A 103 9.39 10.91 -19.52
N LEU A 104 8.08 11.01 -19.22
CA LEU A 104 7.11 11.82 -19.97
C LEU A 104 6.53 12.94 -19.09
N THR A 105 6.19 14.05 -19.72
CA THR A 105 5.39 15.11 -19.12
C THR A 105 3.93 14.67 -18.99
N TYR A 106 3.18 15.29 -18.08
CA TYR A 106 1.76 14.99 -17.99
C TYR A 106 0.99 15.37 -19.27
N ALA A 107 1.40 16.41 -19.95
CA ALA A 107 0.83 16.78 -21.26
C ALA A 107 0.93 15.63 -22.28
N GLU A 108 2.03 14.88 -22.30
CA GLU A 108 2.21 13.70 -23.15
C GLU A 108 1.39 12.50 -22.64
N LEU A 109 1.36 12.27 -21.31
CA LEU A 109 0.58 11.18 -20.71
C LEU A 109 -0.93 11.36 -20.89
N SER A 110 -1.43 12.59 -20.84
CA SER A 110 -2.86 12.92 -21.01
C SER A 110 -3.42 12.55 -22.39
N GLN A 111 -2.56 12.38 -23.40
CA GLN A 111 -2.95 11.92 -24.73
C GLN A 111 -3.17 10.39 -24.80
N LEU A 112 -2.76 9.66 -23.78
CA LEU A 112 -2.87 8.21 -23.74
C LEU A 112 -4.24 7.77 -23.22
N ARG A 113 -4.64 6.58 -23.61
CA ARG A 113 -5.89 5.97 -23.18
C ARG A 113 -5.61 4.63 -22.51
N LEU A 114 -6.33 4.38 -21.41
CA LEU A 114 -6.21 3.15 -20.62
C LEU A 114 -6.99 2.02 -21.29
N LEU A 115 -6.31 0.92 -21.62
CA LEU A 115 -6.88 -0.30 -22.19
C LEU A 115 -7.79 -0.08 -23.41
N GLY A 116 -7.51 0.97 -24.20
CA GLY A 116 -8.28 1.29 -25.41
C GLY A 116 -9.67 1.90 -25.14
N THR A 117 -9.95 2.34 -23.93
CA THR A 117 -11.19 3.06 -23.55
C THR A 117 -11.05 4.57 -23.77
N GLU A 118 -12.08 5.34 -23.41
CA GLU A 118 -11.99 6.81 -23.39
C GLU A 118 -11.29 7.36 -22.13
N GLU A 119 -11.06 6.51 -21.11
CA GLU A 119 -10.39 6.91 -19.86
C GLU A 119 -8.91 7.18 -20.08
N GLY A 120 -8.42 8.29 -19.54
CA GLY A 120 -7.01 8.67 -19.51
C GLY A 120 -6.34 8.33 -18.17
N ILE A 121 -5.05 8.61 -18.07
CA ILE A 121 -4.30 8.55 -16.83
C ILE A 121 -4.65 9.79 -16.00
N PRO A 122 -5.31 9.66 -14.82
CA PRO A 122 -5.68 10.82 -14.03
C PRO A 122 -4.50 11.36 -13.21
N LEU A 123 -4.59 12.63 -12.82
CA LEU A 123 -3.77 13.17 -11.75
C LEU A 123 -4.33 12.78 -10.38
N LEU A 124 -3.48 12.70 -9.37
CA LEU A 124 -3.91 12.51 -8.00
C LEU A 124 -4.88 13.62 -7.56
N SER A 125 -4.66 14.87 -7.98
CA SER A 125 -5.54 16.02 -7.74
C SER A 125 -6.97 15.83 -8.26
N ASP A 126 -7.17 15.00 -9.30
CA ASP A 126 -8.49 14.72 -9.87
C ASP A 126 -9.23 13.61 -9.09
N VAL A 127 -8.46 12.73 -8.43
CA VAL A 127 -9.00 11.60 -7.66
C VAL A 127 -9.41 12.02 -6.24
N LEU A 128 -8.58 12.83 -5.55
CA LEU A 128 -8.81 13.18 -4.14
C LEU A 128 -10.19 13.80 -3.85
N PRO A 129 -10.74 14.70 -4.70
CA PRO A 129 -12.07 15.28 -4.46
C PRO A 129 -13.22 14.25 -4.44
N LEU A 130 -13.04 13.09 -5.09
CA LEU A 130 -14.05 12.02 -5.11
C LEU A 130 -14.21 11.35 -3.74
N PHE A 131 -13.16 11.38 -2.91
CA PHE A 131 -13.10 10.67 -1.63
C PHE A 131 -13.15 11.59 -0.41
N ALA A 132 -12.87 12.89 -0.57
CA ALA A 132 -12.89 13.84 0.53
C ALA A 132 -14.28 13.89 1.20
N GLY A 133 -14.34 13.54 2.51
CA GLY A 133 -15.57 13.44 3.27
C GLY A 133 -16.47 12.25 2.93
N VAL A 134 -16.05 11.34 2.04
CA VAL A 134 -16.82 10.18 1.58
C VAL A 134 -16.26 8.87 2.09
N ALA A 135 -15.03 8.53 1.73
CA ALA A 135 -14.38 7.27 2.06
C ALA A 135 -12.85 7.42 2.09
N PRO A 136 -12.10 6.56 2.79
CA PRO A 136 -10.66 6.68 2.91
C PRO A 136 -9.90 6.15 1.70
N LEU A 137 -8.64 6.62 1.57
CA LEU A 137 -7.70 6.15 0.56
C LEU A 137 -6.47 5.47 1.18
N ILE A 138 -6.00 4.43 0.52
CA ILE A 138 -4.64 3.89 0.65
C ILE A 138 -3.88 4.36 -0.59
N VAL A 139 -2.82 5.14 -0.40
CA VAL A 139 -2.04 5.72 -1.50
C VAL A 139 -0.68 5.06 -1.54
N GLU A 140 -0.41 4.26 -2.59
CA GLU A 140 0.90 3.66 -2.81
C GLU A 140 1.83 4.64 -3.53
N LEU A 141 2.98 4.90 -2.91
CA LEU A 141 4.06 5.64 -3.54
C LEU A 141 4.90 4.69 -4.40
N LYS A 142 4.98 4.99 -5.71
CA LYS A 142 5.77 4.24 -6.72
C LYS A 142 7.05 4.99 -7.09
N PRO A 143 8.02 5.14 -6.18
CA PRO A 143 9.25 5.84 -6.53
C PRO A 143 10.09 5.02 -7.49
N ILE A 144 10.86 5.72 -8.31
CA ILE A 144 12.05 5.19 -8.95
C ILE A 144 13.28 5.64 -8.17
N ARG A 145 14.40 4.94 -8.37
CA ARG A 145 15.62 5.26 -7.63
C ARG A 145 16.01 6.74 -7.79
N GLY A 146 16.03 7.43 -6.66
CA GLY A 146 16.48 8.83 -6.56
C GLY A 146 15.35 9.86 -6.49
N ASN A 147 14.08 9.52 -6.76
CA ASN A 147 12.96 10.45 -6.65
C ASN A 147 12.07 10.22 -5.42
N GLU A 148 12.46 9.27 -4.53
CA GLU A 148 11.68 8.89 -3.34
C GLU A 148 11.29 10.10 -2.46
N PRO A 149 12.22 11.05 -2.18
CA PRO A 149 11.88 12.22 -1.38
C PRO A 149 10.91 13.17 -2.08
N GLU A 150 11.15 13.45 -3.38
CA GLU A 150 10.33 14.39 -4.14
C GLU A 150 8.91 13.88 -4.31
N LEU A 151 8.74 12.58 -4.67
CA LEU A 151 7.43 11.96 -4.78
C LEU A 151 6.67 12.04 -3.45
N ALA A 152 7.31 11.63 -2.35
CA ALA A 152 6.67 11.62 -1.04
C ALA A 152 6.30 13.04 -0.56
N GLU A 153 7.18 14.02 -0.77
CA GLU A 153 6.94 15.42 -0.43
C GLU A 153 5.74 15.99 -1.18
N LYS A 154 5.70 15.83 -2.51
CA LYS A 154 4.62 16.34 -3.36
C LYS A 154 3.28 15.68 -3.05
N VAL A 155 3.27 14.36 -2.85
CA VAL A 155 2.04 13.64 -2.46
C VAL A 155 1.53 14.16 -1.11
N CYS A 156 2.40 14.28 -0.10
CA CYS A 156 2.00 14.82 1.19
C CYS A 156 1.49 16.26 1.10
N ALA A 157 2.18 17.12 0.35
CA ALA A 157 1.77 18.52 0.16
C ALA A 157 0.40 18.64 -0.49
N LEU A 158 0.09 17.78 -1.48
CA LEU A 158 -1.23 17.77 -2.11
C LEU A 158 -2.31 17.24 -1.14
N LEU A 159 -2.04 16.15 -0.42
CA LEU A 159 -2.98 15.57 0.55
C LEU A 159 -3.32 16.53 1.68
N ASP A 160 -2.38 17.38 2.12
CA ASP A 160 -2.60 18.41 3.15
C ASP A 160 -3.65 19.46 2.71
N THR A 161 -3.91 19.60 1.43
CA THR A 161 -4.96 20.51 0.92
C THR A 161 -6.37 19.93 1.03
N PHE A 162 -6.51 18.65 1.47
CA PHE A 162 -7.78 17.95 1.63
C PHE A 162 -8.00 17.51 3.10
N PRO A 163 -8.31 18.43 4.03
CA PRO A 163 -8.39 18.13 5.47
C PRO A 163 -9.48 17.12 5.84
N ASP A 164 -10.53 17.00 5.02
CA ASP A 164 -11.63 16.06 5.23
C ASP A 164 -11.36 14.66 4.65
N LEU A 165 -10.22 14.45 4.01
CA LEU A 165 -9.84 13.15 3.47
C LEU A 165 -9.13 12.31 4.53
N ALA A 166 -9.66 11.11 4.78
CA ALA A 166 -8.94 10.08 5.55
C ALA A 166 -8.04 9.28 4.59
N TYR A 167 -6.77 9.13 4.95
CA TYR A 167 -5.82 8.37 4.12
C TYR A 167 -4.69 7.76 4.93
N CYS A 168 -4.03 6.78 4.33
CA CYS A 168 -2.70 6.33 4.72
C CYS A 168 -1.82 6.16 3.48
N LEU A 169 -0.50 6.14 3.70
CA LEU A 169 0.49 6.00 2.64
C LEU A 169 1.22 4.67 2.76
N GLU A 170 1.53 4.05 1.63
CA GLU A 170 2.34 2.84 1.62
C GLU A 170 3.33 2.81 0.44
N SER A 171 4.33 1.95 0.54
CA SER A 171 5.28 1.71 -0.56
C SER A 171 5.98 0.37 -0.40
N PHE A 172 6.35 -0.25 -1.52
CA PHE A 172 7.35 -1.32 -1.56
C PHE A 172 8.76 -0.81 -1.24
N ASP A 173 9.03 0.45 -1.56
CA ASP A 173 10.34 1.05 -1.33
C ASP A 173 10.53 1.47 0.14
N PRO A 174 11.47 0.83 0.88
CA PRO A 174 11.70 1.19 2.27
C PRO A 174 12.28 2.60 2.47
N PHE A 175 12.87 3.21 1.44
CA PHE A 175 13.39 4.58 1.54
C PHE A 175 12.26 5.60 1.52
N ALA A 176 11.20 5.37 0.72
CA ALA A 176 9.99 6.18 0.77
C ALA A 176 9.31 6.09 2.15
N VAL A 177 9.16 4.87 2.71
CA VAL A 177 8.61 4.68 4.06
C VAL A 177 9.49 5.33 5.14
N LEU A 178 10.82 5.28 4.98
CA LEU A 178 11.76 5.95 5.88
C LEU A 178 11.65 7.48 5.79
N TRP A 179 11.47 8.02 4.59
CA TRP A 179 11.25 9.44 4.39
C TRP A 179 9.98 9.91 5.11
N LEU A 180 8.87 9.18 4.94
CA LEU A 180 7.61 9.46 5.65
C LEU A 180 7.81 9.42 7.17
N ARG A 181 8.53 8.42 7.69
CA ARG A 181 8.83 8.34 9.12
C ARG A 181 9.54 9.58 9.64
N LYS A 182 10.50 10.12 8.87
CA LYS A 182 11.35 11.24 9.31
C LYS A 182 10.68 12.60 9.17
N ASN A 183 9.93 12.78 8.08
CA ASN A 183 9.42 14.10 7.70
C ASN A 183 7.92 14.27 8.00
N ARG A 184 7.18 13.16 8.08
CA ARG A 184 5.72 13.15 8.32
C ARG A 184 5.35 12.08 9.38
N PRO A 185 5.92 12.19 10.58
CA PRO A 185 5.72 11.17 11.64
C PRO A 185 4.26 11.04 12.08
N GLU A 186 3.43 12.04 11.87
CA GLU A 186 1.99 12.04 12.18
C GLU A 186 1.17 11.16 11.25
N LEU A 187 1.65 10.89 10.02
CA LEU A 187 0.90 10.09 9.05
C LEU A 187 1.00 8.59 9.36
N ILE A 188 -0.09 7.89 9.07
CA ILE A 188 -0.13 6.42 9.07
C ILE A 188 0.56 5.94 7.80
N ARG A 189 1.59 5.10 7.97
CA ARG A 189 2.43 4.61 6.87
C ARG A 189 2.61 3.11 6.91
N GLY A 190 2.62 2.49 5.75
CA GLY A 190 2.73 1.06 5.53
C GLY A 190 3.96 0.64 4.77
N GLN A 191 4.41 -0.57 5.04
CA GLN A 191 5.38 -1.28 4.22
C GLN A 191 4.66 -2.33 3.40
N LEU A 192 4.66 -2.18 2.08
CA LEU A 192 4.24 -3.23 1.15
C LEU A 192 5.31 -4.31 1.06
N SER A 193 4.90 -5.56 1.04
CA SER A 193 5.82 -6.67 0.85
C SER A 193 5.12 -7.94 0.38
N GLN A 194 5.93 -8.88 -0.08
CA GLN A 194 5.56 -10.20 -0.56
C GLN A 194 6.74 -11.16 -0.39
N ASN A 195 6.56 -12.41 -0.76
CA ASN A 195 7.67 -13.33 -0.81
C ASN A 195 8.41 -13.22 -2.16
N PHE A 196 9.29 -12.21 -2.28
CA PHE A 196 10.10 -11.96 -3.49
C PHE A 196 10.99 -13.15 -3.89
N LEU A 197 11.29 -14.08 -2.97
CA LEU A 197 12.08 -15.27 -3.31
C LEU A 197 11.36 -16.24 -4.24
N ARG A 198 10.02 -16.12 -4.37
CA ARG A 198 9.18 -16.96 -5.25
C ARG A 198 8.91 -16.33 -6.60
N ASP A 199 9.22 -15.04 -6.77
CA ASP A 199 8.92 -14.34 -8.01
C ASP A 199 9.99 -14.66 -9.07
N GLN A 200 9.56 -14.79 -10.34
CA GLN A 200 10.47 -15.11 -11.45
C GLN A 200 11.41 -13.94 -11.77
N ASP A 201 10.87 -12.70 -11.74
CA ASP A 201 11.62 -11.46 -12.02
C ASP A 201 12.15 -10.81 -10.73
N ARG A 202 12.58 -11.64 -9.80
CA ARG A 202 13.04 -11.17 -8.49
C ARG A 202 14.34 -10.35 -8.58
N PRO A 203 14.53 -9.37 -7.68
CA PRO A 203 15.81 -8.73 -7.43
C PRO A 203 16.91 -9.76 -7.05
N LYS A 204 18.17 -9.30 -6.96
CA LYS A 204 19.25 -10.15 -6.45
C LYS A 204 18.84 -10.80 -5.12
N PHE A 205 19.27 -12.07 -4.91
CA PHE A 205 18.84 -12.90 -3.78
C PHE A 205 18.87 -12.17 -2.43
N LEU A 206 19.95 -11.46 -2.13
CA LEU A 206 20.10 -10.75 -0.85
C LEU A 206 19.02 -9.65 -0.68
N VAL A 207 18.71 -8.89 -1.73
CA VAL A 207 17.67 -7.86 -1.73
C VAL A 207 16.29 -8.51 -1.55
N SER A 208 16.01 -9.56 -2.33
CA SER A 208 14.76 -10.33 -2.21
C SER A 208 14.58 -10.89 -0.79
N PHE A 209 15.65 -11.42 -0.20
CA PHE A 209 15.64 -11.93 1.18
C PHE A 209 15.33 -10.82 2.18
N LEU A 210 16.02 -9.67 2.11
CA LEU A 210 15.82 -8.55 3.04
C LEU A 210 14.39 -7.99 2.94
N LEU A 211 13.86 -7.85 1.72
CA LEU A 211 12.49 -7.36 1.51
C LEU A 211 11.45 -8.39 1.99
N SER A 212 11.65 -9.69 1.70
CA SER A 212 10.73 -10.76 2.14
C SER A 212 10.72 -10.98 3.64
N THR A 213 11.82 -10.66 4.33
CA THR A 213 11.94 -10.80 5.79
C THR A 213 11.47 -9.58 6.56
N LEU A 214 11.09 -8.50 5.87
CA LEU A 214 10.70 -7.21 6.47
C LEU A 214 11.79 -6.62 7.36
N PHE A 215 13.05 -6.91 7.05
CA PHE A 215 14.19 -6.46 7.86
C PHE A 215 14.26 -4.92 7.90
N SER A 216 13.83 -4.25 6.84
CA SER A 216 13.73 -2.79 6.78
C SER A 216 12.84 -2.18 7.87
N ASN A 217 11.89 -2.95 8.42
CA ASN A 217 10.97 -2.44 9.45
C ASN A 217 11.69 -1.95 10.72
N ALA A 218 12.89 -2.45 10.98
CA ALA A 218 13.70 -1.98 12.11
C ALA A 218 14.02 -0.47 12.03
N TRP A 219 14.14 0.08 10.83
CA TRP A 219 14.42 1.52 10.63
C TRP A 219 13.29 2.29 9.98
N THR A 220 12.40 1.65 9.21
CA THR A 220 11.22 2.32 8.62
C THR A 220 10.08 2.47 9.63
N ARG A 221 9.95 1.53 10.57
CA ARG A 221 8.89 1.46 11.60
C ARG A 221 7.51 1.77 11.03
N PRO A 222 7.00 0.92 10.15
CA PRO A 222 5.68 1.10 9.57
C PRO A 222 4.59 0.87 10.62
N ASP A 223 3.46 1.52 10.45
CA ASP A 223 2.26 1.33 11.27
C ASP A 223 1.47 0.10 10.86
N PHE A 224 1.58 -0.25 9.57
CA PHE A 224 0.98 -1.45 9.02
C PHE A 224 1.90 -2.13 8.00
N ILE A 225 1.59 -3.41 7.73
CA ILE A 225 2.24 -4.20 6.69
C ILE A 225 1.18 -4.65 5.71
N ALA A 226 1.29 -4.20 4.47
CA ALA A 226 0.49 -4.69 3.37
C ALA A 226 1.18 -5.90 2.72
N TRP A 227 0.56 -7.07 2.84
CA TRP A 227 1.16 -8.34 2.48
C TRP A 227 0.33 -9.08 1.43
N ARG A 228 1.03 -9.61 0.39
CA ARG A 228 0.38 -10.41 -0.64
C ARG A 228 -0.34 -11.63 -0.05
N TRP A 229 -1.63 -11.79 -0.34
CA TRP A 229 -2.48 -12.84 0.22
C TRP A 229 -1.94 -14.25 -0.02
N GLN A 230 -1.39 -14.52 -1.21
CA GLN A 230 -0.83 -15.82 -1.56
C GLN A 230 0.34 -16.22 -0.65
N ASP A 231 1.02 -15.25 -0.08
CA ASP A 231 2.16 -15.43 0.82
C ASP A 231 1.80 -15.29 2.32
N ARG A 232 0.51 -15.24 2.68
CA ARG A 232 0.01 -14.98 4.05
C ARG A 232 0.57 -15.91 5.14
N LYS A 233 1.05 -17.10 4.77
CA LYS A 233 1.66 -18.06 5.68
C LYS A 233 3.13 -17.75 6.03
N SER A 234 3.68 -16.61 5.57
CA SER A 234 5.04 -16.20 5.88
C SER A 234 5.28 -16.09 7.40
N PRO A 235 6.34 -16.74 7.95
CA PRO A 235 6.67 -16.61 9.36
C PRO A 235 7.11 -15.19 9.74
N PHE A 236 7.71 -14.45 8.82
CA PHE A 236 8.14 -13.06 9.05
C PHE A 236 6.92 -12.13 9.20
N ARG A 237 5.91 -12.28 8.33
CA ARG A 237 4.63 -11.58 8.49
C ARG A 237 3.97 -11.93 9.84
N ALA A 238 3.92 -13.23 10.18
CA ALA A 238 3.32 -13.66 11.42
C ALA A 238 4.05 -13.07 12.64
N LEU A 239 5.38 -12.99 12.61
CA LEU A 239 6.16 -12.32 13.64
C LEU A 239 5.79 -10.84 13.77
N CYS A 240 5.72 -10.10 12.65
CA CYS A 240 5.37 -8.68 12.65
C CYS A 240 3.93 -8.45 13.13
N CYS A 241 2.95 -9.11 12.53
CA CYS A 241 1.55 -8.83 12.81
C CYS A 241 1.09 -9.41 14.16
N ARG A 242 1.53 -10.62 14.53
CA ARG A 242 1.13 -11.28 15.79
C ARG A 242 2.11 -11.00 16.93
N GLY A 243 3.44 -11.04 16.66
CA GLY A 243 4.48 -10.83 17.65
C GLY A 243 4.63 -9.37 18.03
N TYR A 244 4.76 -8.48 17.05
CA TYR A 244 4.97 -7.03 17.25
C TYR A 244 3.69 -6.20 17.12
N ARG A 245 2.52 -6.85 16.90
CA ARG A 245 1.20 -6.23 16.87
C ARG A 245 1.05 -5.12 15.81
N ILE A 246 1.80 -5.20 14.70
CA ILE A 246 1.65 -4.29 13.57
C ILE A 246 0.33 -4.61 12.86
N GLN A 247 -0.42 -3.59 12.41
CA GLN A 247 -1.66 -3.81 11.66
C GLN A 247 -1.35 -4.54 10.35
N GLY A 248 -2.09 -5.60 10.06
CA GLY A 248 -2.02 -6.30 8.78
C GLY A 248 -2.99 -5.71 7.77
N VAL A 249 -2.56 -5.63 6.51
CA VAL A 249 -3.37 -5.36 5.33
C VAL A 249 -3.08 -6.47 4.33
N TYR A 250 -4.09 -7.01 3.67
CA TYR A 250 -3.89 -8.02 2.63
C TYR A 250 -4.28 -7.50 1.26
N TRP A 251 -3.43 -7.80 0.28
CA TRP A 251 -3.63 -7.53 -1.14
C TRP A 251 -3.17 -8.73 -1.99
N THR A 252 -3.75 -9.08 -3.12
CA THR A 252 -5.08 -8.65 -3.49
C THR A 252 -6.04 -9.79 -3.22
N LEU A 253 -7.18 -9.48 -2.62
CA LEU A 253 -8.21 -10.46 -2.27
C LEU A 253 -9.19 -10.55 -3.43
N THR A 254 -9.30 -11.74 -4.01
CA THR A 254 -10.06 -11.97 -5.26
C THR A 254 -11.35 -12.77 -5.05
N SER A 255 -11.74 -13.00 -3.79
CA SER A 255 -13.03 -13.61 -3.47
C SER A 255 -13.57 -13.16 -2.11
N PRO A 256 -14.91 -13.26 -1.91
CA PRO A 256 -15.55 -12.99 -0.63
C PRO A 256 -14.96 -13.80 0.54
N GLU A 257 -14.61 -15.07 0.31
CA GLU A 257 -14.06 -15.96 1.35
C GLU A 257 -12.67 -15.50 1.80
N GLN A 258 -11.84 -14.98 0.86
CA GLN A 258 -10.53 -14.42 1.18
C GLN A 258 -10.69 -13.14 2.02
N LEU A 259 -11.63 -12.26 1.64
CA LEU A 259 -11.91 -11.03 2.37
C LEU A 259 -12.40 -11.32 3.80
N LEU A 260 -13.37 -12.21 3.96
CA LEU A 260 -13.83 -12.66 5.29
C LEU A 260 -12.71 -13.30 6.11
N SER A 261 -11.82 -14.06 5.47
CA SER A 261 -10.69 -14.68 6.16
C SER A 261 -9.69 -13.64 6.65
N ALA A 262 -9.41 -12.61 5.85
CA ALA A 262 -8.56 -11.50 6.24
C ALA A 262 -9.16 -10.70 7.41
N GLU A 263 -10.45 -10.41 7.35
CA GLU A 263 -11.18 -9.70 8.41
C GLU A 263 -11.20 -10.47 9.74
N ARG A 264 -11.38 -11.81 9.70
CA ARG A 264 -11.27 -12.67 10.90
C ARG A 264 -9.89 -12.67 11.52
N GLU A 265 -8.83 -12.45 10.73
CA GLU A 265 -7.48 -12.25 11.25
C GLU A 265 -7.25 -10.84 11.80
N GLY A 266 -8.24 -9.94 11.73
CA GLY A 266 -8.13 -8.53 12.13
C GLY A 266 -7.38 -7.66 11.11
N ALA A 267 -7.15 -8.16 9.89
CA ALA A 267 -6.49 -7.44 8.82
C ALA A 267 -7.48 -6.61 8.01
N LEU A 268 -7.01 -5.52 7.40
CA LEU A 268 -7.71 -4.82 6.32
C LEU A 268 -7.60 -5.61 5.02
N GLY A 269 -8.57 -5.44 4.14
CA GLY A 269 -8.59 -6.09 2.83
C GLY A 269 -8.62 -5.09 1.68
N ILE A 270 -7.69 -5.27 0.75
CA ILE A 270 -7.70 -4.63 -0.56
C ILE A 270 -8.21 -5.69 -1.54
N PHE A 271 -9.40 -5.48 -2.12
CA PHE A 271 -10.11 -6.46 -2.93
C PHE A 271 -10.21 -6.05 -4.40
N GLU A 272 -10.32 -7.04 -5.30
CA GLU A 272 -10.58 -6.86 -6.73
C GLU A 272 -11.36 -8.02 -7.33
N GLY A 273 -11.98 -7.83 -8.50
CA GLY A 273 -12.64 -8.88 -9.29
C GLY A 273 -14.01 -9.32 -8.75
N PHE A 274 -14.45 -8.73 -7.65
CA PHE A 274 -15.82 -8.91 -7.11
C PHE A 274 -16.22 -7.63 -6.36
N ARG A 275 -17.50 -7.51 -6.03
CA ARG A 275 -18.02 -6.37 -5.26
C ARG A 275 -18.65 -6.88 -3.97
N PRO A 276 -18.11 -6.55 -2.80
CA PRO A 276 -18.78 -6.78 -1.52
C PRO A 276 -20.13 -6.06 -1.45
N THR A 277 -21.09 -6.59 -0.69
CA THR A 277 -22.42 -5.95 -0.53
C THR A 277 -22.39 -4.73 0.38
N SER A 278 -21.40 -4.63 1.29
CA SER A 278 -21.19 -3.48 2.16
C SER A 278 -19.74 -2.98 2.09
N PRO A 279 -19.54 -1.67 2.20
CA PRO A 279 -18.21 -1.07 2.27
C PRO A 279 -17.52 -1.29 3.63
N HIS A 280 -18.27 -1.69 4.66
CA HIS A 280 -17.75 -1.80 6.02
C HIS A 280 -17.43 -3.24 6.41
N ARG A 281 -16.41 -3.36 7.27
CA ARG A 281 -16.00 -4.64 7.85
C ARG A 281 -17.05 -5.13 8.86
N GLY A 282 -17.19 -6.46 8.93
CA GLY A 282 -18.17 -7.07 9.84
C GLY A 282 -19.58 -7.19 9.26
N ASP A 283 -19.90 -6.44 8.23
CA ASP A 283 -21.15 -6.58 7.49
C ASP A 283 -21.11 -7.79 6.54
N ALA A 284 -22.30 -8.21 6.09
CA ALA A 284 -22.41 -9.25 5.06
C ALA A 284 -21.61 -8.88 3.80
N ILE A 285 -21.13 -9.91 3.10
CA ILE A 285 -20.38 -9.77 1.84
C ILE A 285 -21.27 -10.13 0.66
#